data_604c54a574e63ce2f429b81eafd0568f
#
_entry.id   604c54a574e63ce2f429b81eafd0568f
#
_cell.length_a   1.000
_cell.length_b   1.000
_cell.length_c   1.000
_cell.angle_alpha   90.00
_cell.angle_beta   90.00
_cell.angle_gamma   90.00
#
_symmetry.space_group_name_H-M   'P 1'
#
loop_
_entity.id
_entity.type
_entity.pdbx_description
1 polymer ?
#
loop_
_entity_poly.entity_id
_entity_poly.type
_entity_poly.pdbx_seq_one_letter_code
_entity_poly.pdbx_strand_id
1 'polypeptide(L)'
;GASWRPVLIAGVVGAASMAGLPPLFGFISKEKALEGYVDHGDFVGSTIVLVVIVVASILTFAYSARFVLGLFGAFAESDADDVSHAAHAPSFTFVAPALLLTVVSLAAGIAPVLVDRLVEAATVALHPEAEPKHLHLWAGFTTAFALSLVVIGVGTLLTLLRRQVSAAQRSASRALRFVPTSEQAFNFLLRAVGVTARRVTGFLQNGSLPIYVSVILMVATGVPLIAFASAWSGFGDMIEAPAQVVLVAMIMAAALGASIVRRRIAAALMLAAVGYAMAGFYVSQ
;
A
#
# COMPACT_ATOMS: atom_id res chain seq x y z
N GLY A 1 33.01 -17.04 -1.74
CA GLY A 1 33.92 -16.89 -2.89
C GLY A 1 33.85 -15.50 -3.51
N ALA A 2 34.74 -15.20 -4.45
CA ALA A 2 34.85 -13.87 -5.09
C ALA A 2 33.56 -13.43 -5.79
N SER A 3 32.77 -14.35 -6.29
CA SER A 3 31.47 -14.09 -6.96
C SER A 3 30.38 -13.54 -6.07
N TRP A 4 30.48 -13.68 -4.74
CA TRP A 4 29.52 -13.15 -3.77
C TRP A 4 29.91 -11.77 -3.22
N ARG A 5 31.11 -11.26 -3.52
CA ARG A 5 31.58 -9.96 -3.05
C ARG A 5 30.65 -8.79 -3.40
N PRO A 6 30.10 -8.70 -4.62
CA PRO A 6 29.18 -7.60 -4.94
C PRO A 6 27.92 -7.61 -4.08
N VAL A 7 27.37 -8.80 -3.80
CA VAL A 7 26.20 -8.98 -2.94
C VAL A 7 26.53 -8.60 -1.50
N LEU A 8 27.70 -9.02 -1.00
CA LEU A 8 28.20 -8.65 0.32
C LEU A 8 28.33 -7.13 0.46
N ILE A 9 28.97 -6.47 -0.52
CA ILE A 9 29.16 -5.01 -0.49
C ILE A 9 27.79 -4.30 -0.48
N ALA A 10 26.89 -4.66 -1.39
CA ALA A 10 25.56 -4.07 -1.45
C ALA A 10 24.77 -4.32 -0.14
N GLY A 11 24.83 -5.54 0.39
CA GLY A 11 24.16 -5.91 1.63
C GLY A 11 24.71 -5.18 2.86
N VAL A 12 26.02 -5.10 2.99
CA VAL A 12 26.69 -4.41 4.13
C VAL A 12 26.41 -2.92 4.07
N VAL A 13 26.63 -2.27 2.91
CA VAL A 13 26.42 -0.82 2.79
C VAL A 13 24.94 -0.46 2.89
N GLY A 14 24.04 -1.26 2.31
CA GLY A 14 22.60 -1.08 2.47
C GLY A 14 22.16 -1.18 3.93
N ALA A 15 22.62 -2.23 4.64
CA ALA A 15 22.33 -2.43 6.06
C ALA A 15 22.92 -1.30 6.93
N ALA A 16 24.14 -0.85 6.62
CA ALA A 16 24.80 0.26 7.32
C ALA A 16 24.03 1.59 7.09
N SER A 17 23.53 1.84 5.88
CA SER A 17 22.68 2.98 5.57
C SER A 17 21.36 2.92 6.35
N MET A 18 20.68 1.77 6.38
CA MET A 18 19.48 1.56 7.19
C MET A 18 19.73 1.71 8.68
N ALA A 19 20.89 1.25 9.17
CA ALA A 19 21.30 1.43 10.57
C ALA A 19 21.57 2.90 10.92
N GLY A 20 21.80 3.77 9.92
CA GLY A 20 22.14 5.17 10.11
C GLY A 20 23.60 5.36 10.49
N LEU A 21 24.51 4.66 9.81
CA LEU A 21 25.95 4.83 10.01
C LEU A 21 26.51 5.90 9.05
N PRO A 22 27.32 6.85 9.58
CA PRO A 22 28.03 7.77 8.70
C PRO A 22 29.11 6.99 7.89
N PRO A 23 29.47 7.40 6.67
CA PRO A 23 29.02 8.60 5.94
C PRO A 23 27.85 8.32 4.95
N LEU A 24 26.95 7.44 5.26
CA LEU A 24 25.86 7.05 4.36
C LEU A 24 24.65 7.99 4.48
N PHE A 25 23.89 8.11 3.40
CA PHE A 25 22.73 9.02 3.34
C PHE A 25 21.66 8.71 4.41
N GLY A 26 21.51 7.44 4.80
CA GLY A 26 20.63 7.04 5.90
C GLY A 26 20.96 7.66 7.27
N PHE A 27 22.22 8.02 7.52
CA PHE A 27 22.61 8.78 8.71
C PHE A 27 22.03 10.19 8.66
N ILE A 28 22.26 10.93 7.56
CA ILE A 28 21.76 12.30 7.37
C ILE A 28 20.25 12.36 7.50
N SER A 29 19.55 11.41 6.84
CA SER A 29 18.10 11.33 6.86
C SER A 29 17.55 11.12 8.29
N LYS A 30 18.17 10.23 9.07
CA LYS A 30 17.78 10.00 10.47
C LYS A 30 18.09 11.18 11.38
N GLU A 31 19.26 11.80 11.19
CA GLU A 31 19.66 12.96 11.98
C GLU A 31 18.70 14.12 11.75
N LYS A 32 18.33 14.39 10.49
CA LYS A 32 17.33 15.43 10.16
C LYS A 32 15.93 15.12 10.70
N ALA A 33 15.53 13.85 10.70
CA ALA A 33 14.28 13.45 11.34
C ALA A 33 14.31 13.69 12.86
N LEU A 34 15.40 13.32 13.54
CA LEU A 34 15.57 13.57 14.97
C LEU A 34 15.61 15.07 15.29
N GLU A 35 16.36 15.87 14.50
CA GLU A 35 16.42 17.32 14.61
C GLU A 35 15.02 17.94 14.52
N GLY A 36 14.22 17.53 13.53
CA GLY A 36 12.87 18.03 13.35
C GLY A 36 11.97 17.84 14.58
N TYR A 37 12.07 16.68 15.25
CA TYR A 37 11.29 16.41 16.47
C TYR A 37 11.88 17.04 17.73
N VAL A 38 13.17 17.30 17.77
CA VAL A 38 13.82 18.02 18.89
C VAL A 38 13.50 19.50 18.83
N ASP A 39 13.59 20.14 17.65
CA ASP A 39 13.41 21.57 17.48
C ASP A 39 11.94 22.02 17.56
N HIS A 40 11.00 21.19 17.16
CA HIS A 40 9.56 21.50 17.10
C HIS A 40 8.73 20.77 18.17
N GLY A 41 9.38 20.43 19.28
CA GLY A 41 8.81 19.62 20.35
C GLY A 41 7.83 20.33 21.31
N ASP A 42 7.06 21.28 20.86
CA ASP A 42 6.16 22.10 21.72
C ASP A 42 4.92 21.34 22.23
N PHE A 43 4.75 20.09 21.87
CA PHE A 43 3.59 19.32 22.28
C PHE A 43 3.98 17.95 22.86
N VAL A 44 3.24 17.48 23.88
CA VAL A 44 3.52 16.20 24.59
C VAL A 44 3.68 15.01 23.66
N GLY A 45 2.97 15.01 22.52
CA GLY A 45 3.04 13.99 21.50
C GLY A 45 4.40 13.91 20.78
N SER A 46 5.11 15.04 20.61
CA SER A 46 6.40 15.07 19.92
C SER A 46 7.49 14.33 20.70
N THR A 47 7.52 14.45 22.03
CA THR A 47 8.44 13.71 22.89
C THR A 47 8.20 12.19 22.81
N ILE A 48 6.92 11.76 22.80
CA ILE A 48 6.57 10.34 22.64
C ILE A 48 7.04 9.84 21.28
N VAL A 49 6.78 10.58 20.22
CA VAL A 49 7.22 10.23 18.86
C VAL A 49 8.73 10.16 18.77
N LEU A 50 9.45 11.13 19.36
CA LEU A 50 10.92 11.13 19.42
C LEU A 50 11.46 9.88 20.11
N VAL A 51 10.93 9.51 21.27
CA VAL A 51 11.32 8.28 21.99
C VAL A 51 11.04 7.04 21.14
N VAL A 52 9.88 6.96 20.50
CA VAL A 52 9.52 5.84 19.61
C VAL A 52 10.49 5.75 18.42
N ILE A 53 10.85 6.88 17.79
CA ILE A 53 11.82 6.92 16.69
C ILE A 53 13.20 6.47 17.15
N VAL A 54 13.66 6.90 18.32
CA VAL A 54 14.95 6.48 18.88
C VAL A 54 14.96 4.98 19.14
N VAL A 55 13.95 4.45 19.82
CA VAL A 55 13.81 3.00 20.07
C VAL A 55 13.73 2.21 18.77
N ALA A 56 12.92 2.64 17.81
CA ALA A 56 12.82 2.02 16.49
C ALA A 56 14.16 2.05 15.75
N SER A 57 14.93 3.13 15.87
CA SER A 57 16.25 3.27 15.26
C SER A 57 17.29 2.32 15.90
N ILE A 58 17.25 2.15 17.22
CA ILE A 58 18.08 1.16 17.95
C ILE A 58 17.78 -0.26 17.45
N LEU A 59 16.49 -0.60 17.34
CA LEU A 59 16.06 -1.91 16.83
C LEU A 59 16.44 -2.10 15.36
N THR A 60 16.33 -1.04 14.55
CA THR A 60 16.78 -1.05 13.15
C THR A 60 18.25 -1.35 13.04
N PHE A 61 19.09 -0.72 13.87
CA PHE A 61 20.51 -1.01 13.93
C PHE A 61 20.77 -2.48 14.28
N ALA A 62 20.14 -2.97 15.36
CA ALA A 62 20.34 -4.33 15.85
C ALA A 62 19.92 -5.39 14.81
N TYR A 63 18.78 -5.22 14.12
CA TYR A 63 18.38 -6.20 13.11
C TYR A 63 19.23 -6.10 11.83
N SER A 64 19.65 -4.90 11.41
CA SER A 64 20.53 -4.72 10.26
C SER A 64 21.89 -5.38 10.49
N ALA A 65 22.46 -5.20 11.69
CA ALA A 65 23.68 -5.87 12.09
C ALA A 65 23.51 -7.40 12.12
N ARG A 66 22.40 -7.89 12.69
CA ARG A 66 22.07 -9.33 12.72
C ARG A 66 21.90 -9.91 11.33
N PHE A 67 21.26 -9.18 10.41
CA PHE A 67 21.09 -9.58 9.02
C PHE A 67 22.46 -9.78 8.34
N VAL A 68 23.36 -8.80 8.42
CA VAL A 68 24.68 -8.86 7.82
C VAL A 68 25.49 -10.01 8.41
N LEU A 69 25.56 -10.10 9.75
CA LEU A 69 26.35 -11.10 10.45
C LEU A 69 25.78 -12.53 10.27
N GLY A 70 24.47 -12.66 10.11
CA GLY A 70 23.80 -13.94 9.83
C GLY A 70 24.04 -14.44 8.41
N LEU A 71 23.91 -13.55 7.41
CA LEU A 71 24.07 -13.93 6.00
C LEU A 71 25.52 -14.17 5.61
N PHE A 72 26.47 -13.39 6.15
CA PHE A 72 27.86 -13.39 5.69
C PHE A 72 28.84 -14.05 6.65
N GLY A 73 28.34 -14.83 7.60
CA GLY A 73 29.16 -15.91 8.18
C GLY A 73 29.77 -15.69 9.55
N ALA A 74 29.49 -14.59 10.26
CA ALA A 74 29.96 -14.50 11.66
C ALA A 74 29.08 -15.32 12.63
N PHE A 75 27.88 -15.74 12.20
CA PHE A 75 26.87 -16.41 13.02
C PHE A 75 26.12 -17.55 12.31
N ALA A 76 26.71 -18.10 11.26
CA ALA A 76 26.23 -19.33 10.67
C ALA A 76 26.34 -20.43 11.74
N GLU A 77 25.24 -20.72 12.42
CA GLU A 77 25.10 -21.95 13.21
C GLU A 77 25.12 -23.11 12.22
N SER A 78 25.80 -24.17 12.58
CA SER A 78 26.22 -25.28 11.73
C SER A 78 25.12 -26.21 11.20
N ASP A 79 23.87 -25.77 11.16
CA ASP A 79 22.80 -26.50 10.44
C ASP A 79 22.74 -26.14 8.93
N ALA A 80 23.76 -25.41 8.45
CA ALA A 80 23.84 -24.97 7.05
C ALA A 80 24.41 -26.06 6.11
N ASP A 81 24.74 -27.23 6.60
CA ASP A 81 25.38 -28.26 5.77
C ASP A 81 24.50 -28.80 4.64
N ASP A 82 23.18 -28.68 4.75
CA ASP A 82 22.25 -29.21 3.76
C ASP A 82 21.84 -28.19 2.67
N VAL A 83 21.99 -26.89 2.90
CA VAL A 83 21.54 -25.84 1.95
C VAL A 83 22.70 -25.22 1.16
N SER A 84 23.95 -25.40 1.60
CA SER A 84 25.12 -24.74 1.02
C SER A 84 25.49 -25.23 -0.39
N HIS A 85 25.01 -26.40 -0.82
CA HIS A 85 25.41 -27.01 -2.06
C HIS A 85 24.67 -26.55 -3.33
N ALA A 86 23.58 -25.76 -3.16
CA ALA A 86 22.73 -25.34 -4.27
C ALA A 86 22.76 -23.83 -4.59
N ALA A 87 23.43 -22.99 -3.78
CA ALA A 87 23.39 -21.56 -3.98
C ALA A 87 24.42 -21.11 -5.04
N HIS A 88 23.95 -20.80 -6.23
CA HIS A 88 24.75 -20.18 -7.29
C HIS A 88 24.81 -18.66 -7.06
N ALA A 89 25.99 -18.07 -7.33
CA ALA A 89 26.13 -16.61 -7.27
C ALA A 89 25.19 -15.95 -8.30
N PRO A 90 24.49 -14.90 -7.92
CA PRO A 90 23.57 -14.21 -8.82
C PRO A 90 24.33 -13.54 -9.96
N SER A 91 23.67 -13.39 -11.12
CA SER A 91 24.23 -12.69 -12.26
C SER A 91 24.50 -11.23 -11.94
N PHE A 92 25.46 -10.61 -12.63
CA PHE A 92 25.77 -9.20 -12.45
C PHE A 92 24.55 -8.30 -12.70
N THR A 93 23.75 -8.60 -13.72
CA THR A 93 22.51 -7.86 -14.03
C THR A 93 21.48 -7.86 -12.89
N PHE A 94 21.44 -8.93 -12.10
CA PHE A 94 20.58 -9.02 -10.93
C PHE A 94 21.09 -8.16 -9.76
N VAL A 95 22.41 -8.06 -9.59
CA VAL A 95 23.04 -7.31 -8.49
C VAL A 95 23.27 -5.83 -8.83
N ALA A 96 23.36 -5.50 -10.12
CA ALA A 96 23.67 -4.15 -10.59
C ALA A 96 22.74 -3.04 -10.02
N PRO A 97 21.42 -3.21 -9.92
CA PRO A 97 20.55 -2.20 -9.31
C PRO A 97 20.89 -1.93 -7.84
N ALA A 98 21.19 -2.99 -7.07
CA ALA A 98 21.56 -2.86 -5.66
C ALA A 98 22.91 -2.14 -5.50
N LEU A 99 23.88 -2.44 -6.37
CA LEU A 99 25.17 -1.75 -6.39
C LEU A 99 25.01 -0.28 -6.79
N LEU A 100 24.18 0.01 -7.77
CA LEU A 100 23.88 1.40 -8.17
C LEU A 100 23.29 2.21 -6.98
N LEU A 101 22.30 1.64 -6.29
CA LEU A 101 21.72 2.28 -5.10
C LEU A 101 22.75 2.44 -3.96
N THR A 102 23.65 1.48 -3.83
CA THR A 102 24.77 1.56 -2.88
C THR A 102 25.68 2.75 -3.18
N VAL A 103 26.05 2.92 -4.45
CA VAL A 103 26.87 4.06 -4.90
C VAL A 103 26.14 5.38 -4.71
N VAL A 104 24.85 5.44 -5.08
CA VAL A 104 24.01 6.63 -4.88
C VAL A 104 23.89 6.99 -3.40
N SER A 105 23.65 6.02 -2.52
CA SER A 105 23.56 6.24 -1.07
C SER A 105 24.86 6.75 -0.47
N LEU A 106 26.00 6.22 -0.94
CA LEU A 106 27.33 6.69 -0.50
C LEU A 106 27.62 8.09 -1.06
N ALA A 107 27.37 8.33 -2.33
CA ALA A 107 27.59 9.64 -2.96
C ALA A 107 26.74 10.74 -2.32
N ALA A 108 25.45 10.46 -2.09
CA ALA A 108 24.52 11.39 -1.42
C ALA A 108 24.87 11.60 0.06
N GLY A 109 25.45 10.59 0.71
CA GLY A 109 25.92 10.70 2.09
C GLY A 109 27.19 11.56 2.23
N ILE A 110 28.16 11.38 1.33
CA ILE A 110 29.42 12.15 1.33
C ILE A 110 29.20 13.58 0.80
N ALA A 111 28.38 13.74 -0.22
CA ALA A 111 28.07 15.01 -0.86
C ALA A 111 26.54 15.27 -0.85
N PRO A 112 25.96 15.66 0.29
CA PRO A 112 24.51 15.87 0.43
C PRO A 112 23.95 16.91 -0.54
N VAL A 113 24.79 17.84 -1.00
CA VAL A 113 24.44 18.87 -2.00
C VAL A 113 23.87 18.28 -3.29
N LEU A 114 24.20 17.03 -3.63
CA LEU A 114 23.68 16.34 -4.81
C LEU A 114 22.15 16.11 -4.75
N VAL A 115 21.62 15.93 -3.55
CA VAL A 115 20.19 15.65 -3.30
C VAL A 115 19.48 16.81 -2.61
N ASP A 116 20.20 17.83 -2.16
CA ASP A 116 19.68 18.98 -1.41
C ASP A 116 18.55 19.69 -2.17
N ARG A 117 18.78 20.01 -3.45
CA ARG A 117 17.75 20.65 -4.30
C ARG A 117 16.47 19.80 -4.45
N LEU A 118 16.62 18.48 -4.51
CA LEU A 118 15.48 17.58 -4.62
C LEU A 118 14.68 17.58 -3.31
N VAL A 119 15.38 17.56 -2.17
CA VAL A 119 14.74 17.60 -0.84
C VAL A 119 14.08 18.97 -0.62
N GLU A 120 14.72 20.05 -0.99
CA GLU A 120 14.16 21.41 -0.95
C GLU A 120 12.86 21.50 -1.78
N ALA A 121 12.90 21.06 -3.04
CA ALA A 121 11.72 21.05 -3.91
C ALA A 121 10.58 20.20 -3.32
N ALA A 122 10.90 19.03 -2.73
CA ALA A 122 9.91 18.19 -2.08
C ALA A 122 9.32 18.86 -0.82
N THR A 123 10.14 19.54 -0.03
CA THR A 123 9.70 20.26 1.18
C THR A 123 8.73 21.38 0.82
N VAL A 124 9.08 22.22 -0.16
CA VAL A 124 8.22 23.31 -0.62
C VAL A 124 6.92 22.79 -1.23
N ALA A 125 6.97 21.68 -1.96
CA ALA A 125 5.77 21.07 -2.55
C ALA A 125 4.80 20.51 -1.48
N LEU A 126 5.32 19.99 -0.36
CA LEU A 126 4.51 19.46 0.74
C LEU A 126 4.04 20.57 1.69
N HIS A 127 4.85 21.56 1.93
CA HIS A 127 4.57 22.67 2.86
C HIS A 127 5.18 23.96 2.30
N PRO A 128 4.39 24.74 1.54
CA PRO A 128 4.89 25.96 0.85
C PRO A 128 5.48 27.02 1.77
N GLU A 129 5.10 27.05 3.04
CA GLU A 129 5.58 28.01 4.05
C GLU A 129 6.79 27.50 4.84
N ALA A 130 7.22 26.24 4.61
CA ALA A 130 8.37 25.69 5.31
C ALA A 130 9.68 26.25 4.76
N GLU A 131 10.55 26.69 5.66
CA GLU A 131 11.93 27.04 5.31
C GLU A 131 12.74 25.74 5.15
N PRO A 132 13.22 25.42 3.93
CA PRO A 132 13.99 24.20 3.70
C PRO A 132 15.35 24.32 4.40
N LYS A 133 15.67 23.37 5.26
CA LYS A 133 16.99 23.26 5.92
C LYS A 133 17.94 22.51 4.99
N HIS A 134 19.10 23.08 4.70
CA HIS A 134 20.13 22.41 3.92
C HIS A 134 20.65 21.14 4.60
N LEU A 135 20.99 20.16 3.77
CA LEU A 135 21.52 18.88 4.23
C LEU A 135 23.03 19.01 4.46
N HIS A 136 23.49 18.59 5.63
CA HIS A 136 24.91 18.54 5.97
C HIS A 136 25.25 17.15 6.53
N LEU A 137 26.42 16.63 6.17
CA LEU A 137 26.95 15.40 6.78
C LEU A 137 27.30 15.61 8.26
N TRP A 138 27.71 16.82 8.59
CA TRP A 138 28.09 17.22 9.94
C TRP A 138 27.48 18.58 10.29
N ALA A 139 26.51 18.55 11.19
CA ALA A 139 25.82 19.75 11.69
C ALA A 139 26.34 20.22 13.05
N GLY A 140 27.47 19.69 13.51
CA GLY A 140 28.04 19.97 14.84
C GLY A 140 27.55 19.02 15.93
N PHE A 141 27.84 19.35 17.19
CA PHE A 141 27.37 18.60 18.35
C PHE A 141 25.95 19.04 18.72
N THR A 142 24.97 18.52 18.00
CA THR A 142 23.54 18.76 18.25
C THR A 142 22.94 17.68 19.16
N THR A 143 21.76 17.95 19.73
CA THR A 143 20.99 16.95 20.47
C THR A 143 20.63 15.75 19.58
N ALA A 144 20.30 16.00 18.30
CA ALA A 144 20.05 14.96 17.33
C ALA A 144 21.26 14.05 17.09
N PHE A 145 22.45 14.65 17.00
CA PHE A 145 23.70 13.90 16.90
C PHE A 145 23.97 13.05 18.15
N ALA A 146 23.75 13.61 19.36
CA ALA A 146 23.89 12.84 20.60
C ALA A 146 22.93 11.64 20.63
N LEU A 147 21.69 11.81 20.20
CA LEU A 147 20.72 10.71 20.06
C LEU A 147 21.16 9.68 19.03
N SER A 148 21.76 10.11 17.92
CA SER A 148 22.33 9.20 16.91
C SER A 148 23.48 8.36 17.50
N LEU A 149 24.33 8.94 18.34
CA LEU A 149 25.37 8.19 19.06
C LEU A 149 24.77 7.17 20.05
N VAL A 150 23.70 7.53 20.76
CA VAL A 150 22.96 6.60 21.63
C VAL A 150 22.40 5.44 20.80
N VAL A 151 21.78 5.71 19.64
CA VAL A 151 21.26 4.68 18.74
C VAL A 151 22.35 3.72 18.31
N ILE A 152 23.51 4.22 17.86
CA ILE A 152 24.64 3.39 17.43
C ILE A 152 25.21 2.61 18.62
N GLY A 153 25.42 3.26 19.77
CA GLY A 153 26.00 2.63 20.96
C GLY A 153 25.12 1.51 21.52
N VAL A 154 23.84 1.79 21.76
CA VAL A 154 22.88 0.79 22.26
C VAL A 154 22.61 -0.29 21.23
N GLY A 155 22.48 0.05 19.95
CA GLY A 155 22.30 -0.93 18.88
C GLY A 155 23.50 -1.89 18.77
N THR A 156 24.73 -1.37 18.89
CA THR A 156 25.96 -2.18 18.94
C THR A 156 25.96 -3.08 20.18
N LEU A 157 25.62 -2.54 21.35
CA LEU A 157 25.53 -3.30 22.58
C LEU A 157 24.53 -4.46 22.48
N LEU A 158 23.34 -4.21 21.93
CA LEU A 158 22.33 -5.25 21.69
C LEU A 158 22.84 -6.33 20.74
N THR A 159 23.63 -5.95 19.73
CA THR A 159 24.25 -6.89 18.79
C THR A 159 25.33 -7.74 19.48
N LEU A 160 26.14 -7.16 20.32
CA LEU A 160 27.18 -7.87 21.11
C LEU A 160 26.52 -8.81 22.14
N LEU A 161 25.47 -8.35 22.81
CA LEU A 161 24.70 -9.11 23.80
C LEU A 161 23.64 -10.03 23.18
N ARG A 162 23.72 -10.34 21.88
CA ARG A 162 22.71 -11.12 21.14
C ARG A 162 22.29 -12.43 21.80
N ARG A 163 23.24 -13.17 22.45
CA ARG A 163 22.93 -14.43 23.15
C ARG A 163 21.96 -14.20 24.30
N GLN A 164 22.22 -13.16 25.11
CA GLN A 164 21.37 -12.77 26.23
C GLN A 164 20.01 -12.26 25.74
N VAL A 165 20.03 -11.42 24.71
CA VAL A 165 18.80 -10.91 24.06
C VAL A 165 17.96 -12.06 23.50
N SER A 166 18.59 -13.03 22.81
CA SER A 166 17.87 -14.22 22.29
C SER A 166 17.33 -15.11 23.42
N ALA A 167 18.04 -15.25 24.53
CA ALA A 167 17.55 -15.98 25.70
C ALA A 167 16.34 -15.27 26.34
N ALA A 168 16.40 -13.96 26.51
CA ALA A 168 15.30 -13.14 27.01
C ALA A 168 14.08 -13.20 26.07
N GLN A 169 14.28 -13.11 24.76
CA GLN A 169 13.21 -13.26 23.75
C GLN A 169 12.55 -14.64 23.82
N ARG A 170 13.33 -15.72 23.95
CA ARG A 170 12.78 -17.10 24.13
C ARG A 170 11.97 -17.23 25.41
N SER A 171 12.40 -16.59 26.50
CA SER A 171 11.64 -16.58 27.75
C SER A 171 10.36 -15.78 27.65
N ALA A 172 10.42 -14.59 27.05
CA ALA A 172 9.27 -13.76 26.80
C ALA A 172 8.26 -14.43 25.85
N SER A 173 8.73 -15.08 24.78
CA SER A 173 7.84 -15.81 23.84
C SER A 173 7.13 -16.99 24.49
N ARG A 174 7.76 -17.66 25.47
CA ARG A 174 7.11 -18.70 26.27
C ARG A 174 6.04 -18.12 27.19
N ALA A 175 6.30 -16.98 27.83
CA ALA A 175 5.33 -16.28 28.68
C ALA A 175 4.13 -15.74 27.88
N LEU A 176 4.41 -15.25 26.65
CA LEU A 176 3.42 -14.64 25.73
C LEU A 176 2.93 -15.64 24.67
N ARG A 177 2.88 -16.93 24.97
CA ARG A 177 2.51 -17.98 24.02
C ARG A 177 1.09 -17.85 23.41
N PHE A 178 0.24 -17.03 24.02
CA PHE A 178 -1.10 -16.71 23.51
C PHE A 178 -1.10 -15.52 22.56
N VAL A 179 0.00 -14.77 22.43
CA VAL A 179 0.15 -13.73 21.41
C VAL A 179 0.61 -14.41 20.12
N PRO A 180 -0.09 -14.22 19.00
CA PRO A 180 0.31 -14.81 17.75
C PRO A 180 1.70 -14.32 17.34
N THR A 181 2.51 -15.22 16.81
CA THR A 181 3.83 -14.84 16.27
C THR A 181 3.66 -13.88 15.08
N SER A 182 4.69 -13.09 14.79
CA SER A 182 4.67 -12.16 13.64
C SER A 182 4.35 -12.89 12.34
N GLU A 183 4.84 -14.12 12.17
CA GLU A 183 4.54 -14.97 11.02
C GLU A 183 3.06 -15.39 10.98
N GLN A 184 2.50 -15.77 12.11
CA GLN A 184 1.06 -16.13 12.20
C GLN A 184 0.19 -14.91 11.92
N ALA A 185 0.53 -13.74 12.46
CA ALA A 185 -0.17 -12.48 12.21
C ALA A 185 -0.10 -12.08 10.72
N PHE A 186 1.07 -12.17 10.11
CA PHE A 186 1.27 -11.92 8.69
C PHE A 186 0.47 -12.89 7.81
N ASN A 187 0.56 -14.19 8.08
CA ASN A 187 -0.19 -15.22 7.35
C ASN A 187 -1.70 -15.09 7.55
N PHE A 188 -2.15 -14.63 8.72
CA PHE A 188 -3.56 -14.30 8.94
C PHE A 188 -3.99 -13.12 8.06
N LEU A 189 -3.20 -12.05 8.03
CA LEU A 189 -3.49 -10.87 7.21
C LEU A 189 -3.54 -11.23 5.72
N LEU A 190 -2.56 -11.96 5.21
CA LEU A 190 -2.56 -12.43 3.82
C LEU A 190 -3.78 -13.28 3.48
N ARG A 191 -4.16 -14.19 4.39
CA ARG A 191 -5.36 -15.01 4.21
C ARG A 191 -6.63 -14.16 4.24
N ALA A 192 -6.72 -13.19 5.15
CA ALA A 192 -7.85 -12.27 5.23
C ALA A 192 -8.00 -11.46 3.93
N VAL A 193 -6.91 -10.88 3.41
CA VAL A 193 -6.91 -10.19 2.11
C VAL A 193 -7.34 -11.12 0.98
N GLY A 194 -6.79 -12.33 0.92
CA GLY A 194 -7.14 -13.31 -0.11
C GLY A 194 -8.61 -13.78 -0.03
N VAL A 195 -9.15 -13.97 1.17
CA VAL A 195 -10.56 -14.31 1.36
C VAL A 195 -11.46 -13.15 0.96
N THR A 196 -11.12 -11.92 1.39
CA THR A 196 -11.88 -10.72 1.04
C THR A 196 -11.87 -10.49 -0.47
N ALA A 197 -10.71 -10.57 -1.11
CA ALA A 197 -10.58 -10.44 -2.55
C ALA A 197 -11.46 -11.46 -3.30
N ARG A 198 -11.40 -12.75 -2.92
CA ARG A 198 -12.24 -13.78 -3.53
C ARG A 198 -13.72 -13.53 -3.32
N ARG A 199 -14.15 -13.08 -2.13
CA ARG A 199 -15.56 -12.76 -1.87
C ARG A 199 -16.04 -11.56 -2.68
N VAL A 200 -15.24 -10.49 -2.71
CA VAL A 200 -15.58 -9.28 -3.48
C VAL A 200 -15.61 -9.61 -4.97
N THR A 201 -14.60 -10.30 -5.49
CA THR A 201 -14.57 -10.71 -6.90
C THR A 201 -15.72 -11.66 -7.23
N GLY A 202 -16.01 -12.65 -6.37
CA GLY A 202 -17.12 -13.57 -6.58
C GLY A 202 -18.49 -12.90 -6.53
N PHE A 203 -18.64 -11.83 -5.77
CA PHE A 203 -19.86 -11.02 -5.75
C PHE A 203 -19.97 -10.11 -7.00
N LEU A 204 -18.89 -9.41 -7.34
CA LEU A 204 -18.88 -8.45 -8.46
C LEU A 204 -18.78 -9.15 -9.83
N GLN A 205 -18.06 -10.26 -9.91
CA GLN A 205 -17.77 -10.98 -11.14
C GLN A 205 -18.19 -12.45 -11.05
N ASN A 206 -19.47 -12.67 -10.74
CA ASN A 206 -20.00 -14.03 -10.59
C ASN A 206 -20.18 -14.79 -11.91
N GLY A 207 -19.89 -14.16 -13.06
CA GLY A 207 -20.02 -14.77 -14.40
C GLY A 207 -21.45 -15.03 -14.85
N SER A 208 -22.46 -14.65 -14.08
CA SER A 208 -23.86 -14.88 -14.38
C SER A 208 -24.42 -13.76 -15.29
N LEU A 209 -24.53 -14.05 -16.58
CA LEU A 209 -25.15 -13.12 -17.54
C LEU A 209 -26.55 -12.62 -17.09
N PRO A 210 -27.44 -13.47 -16.52
CA PRO A 210 -28.73 -12.99 -16.02
C PRO A 210 -28.61 -11.93 -14.93
N ILE A 211 -27.65 -12.08 -14.00
CA ILE A 211 -27.45 -11.10 -12.93
C ILE A 211 -26.95 -9.77 -13.50
N TYR A 212 -25.98 -9.80 -14.42
CA TYR A 212 -25.50 -8.57 -15.06
C TYR A 212 -26.61 -7.85 -15.84
N VAL A 213 -27.39 -8.59 -16.61
CA VAL A 213 -28.54 -8.04 -17.34
C VAL A 213 -29.58 -7.46 -16.38
N SER A 214 -29.87 -8.15 -15.28
CA SER A 214 -30.81 -7.65 -14.25
C SER A 214 -30.32 -6.36 -13.61
N VAL A 215 -29.03 -6.25 -13.27
CA VAL A 215 -28.45 -5.02 -12.72
C VAL A 215 -28.50 -3.88 -13.74
N ILE A 216 -28.15 -4.15 -15.01
CA ILE A 216 -28.23 -3.16 -16.09
C ILE A 216 -29.65 -2.66 -16.24
N LEU A 217 -30.62 -3.56 -16.30
CA LEU A 217 -32.03 -3.19 -16.41
C LEU A 217 -32.54 -2.43 -15.21
N MET A 218 -32.15 -2.86 -13.99
CA MET A 218 -32.52 -2.16 -12.75
C MET A 218 -32.00 -0.72 -12.74
N VAL A 219 -30.76 -0.49 -13.14
CA VAL A 219 -30.16 0.86 -13.20
C VAL A 219 -30.79 1.65 -14.35
N ALA A 220 -30.93 1.05 -15.53
CA ALA A 220 -31.50 1.71 -16.72
C ALA A 220 -32.96 2.13 -16.53
N THR A 221 -33.74 1.39 -15.73
CA THR A 221 -35.14 1.74 -15.42
C THR A 221 -35.28 2.52 -14.10
N GLY A 222 -34.52 2.17 -13.09
CA GLY A 222 -34.61 2.74 -11.74
C GLY A 222 -34.16 4.19 -11.67
N VAL A 223 -33.07 4.54 -12.35
CA VAL A 223 -32.57 5.94 -12.35
C VAL A 223 -33.55 6.91 -13.01
N PRO A 224 -34.08 6.63 -14.23
CA PRO A 224 -35.12 7.47 -14.82
C PRO A 224 -36.41 7.50 -14.01
N LEU A 225 -36.82 6.39 -13.40
CA LEU A 225 -38.02 6.33 -12.58
C LEU A 225 -37.89 7.21 -11.31
N ILE A 226 -36.74 7.22 -10.65
CA ILE A 226 -36.47 8.10 -9.50
C ILE A 226 -36.47 9.57 -9.96
N ALA A 227 -35.79 9.89 -11.06
CA ALA A 227 -35.76 11.23 -11.61
C ALA A 227 -37.19 11.71 -11.97
N PHE A 228 -37.97 10.84 -12.58
CA PHE A 228 -39.38 11.09 -12.93
C PHE A 228 -40.23 11.31 -11.65
N ALA A 229 -40.08 10.45 -10.65
CA ALA A 229 -40.83 10.58 -9.41
C ALA A 229 -40.49 11.87 -8.64
N SER A 230 -39.24 12.35 -8.76
CA SER A 230 -38.83 13.62 -8.14
C SER A 230 -39.34 14.87 -8.86
N ALA A 231 -39.64 14.75 -10.18
CA ALA A 231 -40.14 15.81 -11.02
C ALA A 231 -41.66 15.76 -11.22
N TRP A 232 -42.35 14.84 -10.51
CA TRP A 232 -43.76 14.55 -10.72
C TRP A 232 -44.64 15.70 -10.28
N SER A 233 -45.32 16.36 -11.24
CA SER A 233 -46.32 17.41 -11.01
C SER A 233 -47.79 16.94 -11.10
N GLY A 234 -48.01 15.67 -11.40
CA GLY A 234 -49.35 15.04 -11.50
C GLY A 234 -49.66 14.44 -12.92
N PHE A 235 -50.63 13.54 -12.98
CA PHE A 235 -51.02 12.90 -14.27
C PHE A 235 -51.71 13.87 -15.25
N GLY A 236 -52.23 15.02 -14.76
CA GLY A 236 -53.00 15.94 -15.55
C GLY A 236 -52.25 16.58 -16.71
N ASP A 237 -50.94 16.76 -16.56
CA ASP A 237 -50.10 17.47 -17.53
C ASP A 237 -49.41 16.53 -18.56
N MET A 238 -49.63 15.22 -18.43
CA MET A 238 -48.92 14.23 -19.25
C MET A 238 -49.75 13.68 -20.41
N ILE A 239 -51.04 13.87 -20.40
CA ILE A 239 -51.97 13.29 -21.41
C ILE A 239 -52.72 14.42 -22.05
N GLU A 240 -52.24 14.84 -23.21
CA GLU A 240 -52.88 15.92 -24.00
C GLU A 240 -53.92 15.39 -24.98
N ALA A 241 -53.81 14.11 -25.37
CA ALA A 241 -54.72 13.50 -26.36
C ALA A 241 -55.17 12.10 -25.94
N PRO A 242 -56.45 11.72 -26.17
CA PRO A 242 -56.96 10.37 -25.87
C PRO A 242 -56.20 9.25 -26.60
N ALA A 243 -55.55 9.54 -27.71
CA ALA A 243 -54.72 8.61 -28.46
C ALA A 243 -53.47 8.17 -27.61
N GLN A 244 -52.95 9.04 -26.77
CA GLN A 244 -51.79 8.73 -25.90
C GLN A 244 -52.13 7.67 -24.85
N VAL A 245 -53.35 7.66 -24.32
CA VAL A 245 -53.83 6.64 -23.37
C VAL A 245 -53.83 5.27 -24.02
N VAL A 246 -54.29 5.19 -25.27
CA VAL A 246 -54.33 3.94 -26.04
C VAL A 246 -52.94 3.42 -26.33
N LEU A 247 -51.99 4.30 -26.66
CA LEU A 247 -50.59 3.95 -26.92
C LEU A 247 -49.91 3.45 -25.66
N VAL A 248 -50.11 4.10 -24.53
CA VAL A 248 -49.58 3.66 -23.20
C VAL A 248 -50.16 2.28 -22.83
N ALA A 249 -51.48 2.08 -23.02
CA ALA A 249 -52.09 0.77 -22.75
C ALA A 249 -51.52 -0.32 -23.65
N MET A 250 -51.27 -0.02 -24.93
CA MET A 250 -50.59 -0.94 -25.87
C MET A 250 -49.15 -1.25 -25.42
N ILE A 251 -48.39 -0.25 -25.01
CA ILE A 251 -47.01 -0.46 -24.49
C ILE A 251 -47.03 -1.40 -23.29
N MET A 252 -47.91 -1.15 -22.32
CA MET A 252 -48.04 -1.98 -21.12
C MET A 252 -48.48 -3.42 -21.46
N ALA A 253 -49.49 -3.59 -22.30
CA ALA A 253 -49.98 -4.91 -22.70
C ALA A 253 -48.93 -5.70 -23.47
N ALA A 254 -48.20 -5.05 -24.39
CA ALA A 254 -47.16 -5.69 -25.18
C ALA A 254 -45.91 -6.03 -24.30
N ALA A 255 -45.52 -5.16 -23.35
CA ALA A 255 -44.44 -5.42 -22.42
C ALA A 255 -44.76 -6.59 -21.47
N LEU A 256 -45.96 -6.62 -20.90
CA LEU A 256 -46.43 -7.73 -20.08
C LEU A 256 -46.52 -9.03 -20.91
N GLY A 257 -47.06 -8.96 -22.12
CA GLY A 257 -47.10 -10.09 -23.01
C GLY A 257 -45.73 -10.64 -23.36
N ALA A 258 -44.74 -9.77 -23.63
CA ALA A 258 -43.37 -10.17 -23.92
C ALA A 258 -42.71 -10.89 -22.73
N SER A 259 -43.06 -10.51 -21.50
CA SER A 259 -42.53 -11.14 -20.29
C SER A 259 -43.10 -12.51 -19.96
N ILE A 260 -44.35 -12.78 -20.41
CA ILE A 260 -45.10 -14.01 -20.09
C ILE A 260 -44.92 -15.09 -21.18
N VAL A 261 -44.75 -14.65 -22.45
CA VAL A 261 -44.69 -15.55 -23.60
C VAL A 261 -43.38 -16.33 -23.64
N ARG A 262 -43.50 -17.68 -23.63
CA ARG A 262 -42.36 -18.60 -23.68
C ARG A 262 -41.72 -18.77 -25.06
N ARG A 263 -42.42 -18.39 -26.13
CA ARG A 263 -41.93 -18.50 -27.52
C ARG A 263 -41.10 -17.27 -27.89
N ARG A 264 -39.80 -17.48 -28.17
CA ARG A 264 -38.84 -16.40 -28.46
C ARG A 264 -39.27 -15.44 -29.56
N ILE A 265 -39.85 -15.97 -30.65
CA ILE A 265 -40.33 -15.17 -31.80
C ILE A 265 -41.52 -14.30 -31.38
N ALA A 266 -42.46 -14.84 -30.63
CA ALA A 266 -43.62 -14.08 -30.17
C ALA A 266 -43.22 -12.99 -29.16
N ALA A 267 -42.28 -13.28 -28.28
CA ALA A 267 -41.72 -12.26 -27.37
C ALA A 267 -40.99 -11.13 -28.12
N ALA A 268 -40.23 -11.47 -29.18
CA ALA A 268 -39.59 -10.48 -30.05
C ALA A 268 -40.59 -9.60 -30.80
N LEU A 269 -41.68 -10.18 -31.31
CA LEU A 269 -42.76 -9.42 -31.97
C LEU A 269 -43.48 -8.47 -30.99
N MET A 270 -43.73 -8.92 -29.75
CA MET A 270 -44.31 -8.07 -28.72
C MET A 270 -43.35 -6.92 -28.31
N LEU A 271 -42.05 -7.21 -28.24
CA LEU A 271 -41.05 -6.17 -27.97
C LEU A 271 -40.98 -5.14 -29.11
N ALA A 272 -41.10 -5.59 -30.36
CA ALA A 272 -41.20 -4.68 -31.49
C ALA A 272 -42.47 -3.80 -31.41
N ALA A 273 -43.61 -4.36 -30.99
CA ALA A 273 -44.86 -3.60 -30.80
C ALA A 273 -44.68 -2.51 -29.71
N VAL A 274 -43.93 -2.78 -28.62
CA VAL A 274 -43.56 -1.76 -27.63
C VAL A 274 -42.80 -0.61 -28.29
N GLY A 275 -41.78 -0.92 -29.11
CA GLY A 275 -40.97 0.08 -29.81
C GLY A 275 -41.80 0.96 -30.74
N TYR A 276 -42.70 0.37 -31.54
CA TYR A 276 -43.57 1.12 -32.44
C TYR A 276 -44.60 1.98 -31.68
N ALA A 277 -45.17 1.47 -30.60
CA ALA A 277 -46.11 2.23 -29.78
C ALA A 277 -45.42 3.40 -29.05
N MET A 278 -44.17 3.20 -28.62
CA MET A 278 -43.34 4.24 -28.07
C MET A 278 -42.99 5.33 -29.08
N ALA A 279 -42.64 4.95 -30.32
CA ALA A 279 -42.41 5.91 -31.40
C ALA A 279 -43.68 6.70 -31.73
N GLY A 280 -44.86 6.03 -31.80
CA GLY A 280 -46.15 6.68 -31.97
C GLY A 280 -46.49 7.67 -30.83
N PHE A 281 -46.16 7.31 -29.62
CA PHE A 281 -46.35 8.21 -28.44
C PHE A 281 -45.50 9.47 -28.57
N TYR A 282 -44.22 9.34 -28.97
CA TYR A 282 -43.34 10.50 -29.21
C TYR A 282 -43.84 11.42 -30.35
N VAL A 283 -44.44 10.86 -31.38
CA VAL A 283 -44.97 11.65 -32.49
C VAL A 283 -46.29 12.36 -32.15
N SER A 284 -46.97 11.88 -31.09
CA SER A 284 -48.24 12.45 -30.62
C SER A 284 -48.08 13.57 -29.58
N GLN A 285 -46.85 13.83 -29.16
CA GLN A 285 -46.50 15.00 -28.33
C GLN A 285 -46.15 16.19 -29.23
#